data_3133b418bb89921acbbf8e98bd0c8f71
#
_entry.id   3133b418bb89921acbbf8e98bd0c8f71
#
_cell.length_a   1.000
_cell.length_b   1.000
_cell.length_c   1.000
_cell.angle_alpha   90.00
_cell.angle_beta   90.00
_cell.angle_gamma   90.00
#
_symmetry.space_group_name_H-M   'P 1'
#
loop_
_entity.id
_entity.type
_entity.pdbx_description
1 polymer ?
#
loop_
_entity_poly.entity_id
_entity_poly.type
_entity_poly.pdbx_seq_one_letter_code
_entity_poly.pdbx_strand_id
1 'polypeptide(L)'
;MTEDRQTFGLETNIQKAAAIRNMCQTPGFKVLQEAFEEKVRKATKKILDPAVTDEEISSLRRQVSVWVEIEKLLKDLMTKGELSKRALENIQALNQTSPEVSDKEN
;
A
#
# COMPACT_ATOMS: atom_id res chain seq x y z
N MET A 1 0.98 -25.73 13.36
CA MET A 1 2.08 -24.77 13.43
C MET A 1 2.26 -23.93 12.18
N THR A 2 2.08 -24.52 10.97
CA THR A 2 2.05 -23.73 9.73
C THR A 2 0.92 -22.71 9.72
N GLU A 3 -0.23 -23.04 10.30
CA GLU A 3 -1.38 -22.15 10.40
C GLU A 3 -1.09 -20.92 11.26
N ASP A 4 -0.38 -21.10 12.37
CA ASP A 4 -0.03 -19.99 13.27
C ASP A 4 0.91 -18.99 12.59
N ARG A 5 1.84 -19.48 11.80
CA ARG A 5 2.77 -18.62 11.04
C ARG A 5 2.04 -17.85 9.95
N GLN A 6 1.10 -18.50 9.26
CA GLN A 6 0.28 -17.83 8.25
C GLN A 6 -0.58 -16.75 8.90
N THR A 7 -1.24 -17.07 10.00
CA THR A 7 -2.07 -16.12 10.73
C THR A 7 -1.25 -14.93 11.23
N PHE A 8 -0.06 -15.18 11.78
CA PHE A 8 0.84 -14.13 12.24
C PHE A 8 1.27 -13.22 11.08
N GLY A 9 1.63 -13.79 9.93
CA GLY A 9 1.99 -13.02 8.75
C GLY A 9 0.83 -12.17 8.25
N LEU A 10 -0.39 -12.71 8.24
CA LEU A 10 -1.58 -11.97 7.83
C LEU A 10 -1.88 -10.82 8.80
N GLU A 11 -1.81 -11.07 10.08
CA GLU A 11 -2.02 -10.04 11.11
C GLU A 11 -0.99 -8.93 10.99
N THR A 12 0.27 -9.28 10.76
CA THR A 12 1.34 -8.29 10.55
C THR A 12 1.05 -7.41 9.34
N ASN A 13 0.61 -7.98 8.24
CA ASN A 13 0.25 -7.22 7.04
C ASN A 13 -0.93 -6.28 7.30
N ILE A 14 -1.92 -6.74 8.04
CA ILE A 14 -3.08 -5.91 8.42
C ILE A 14 -2.64 -4.74 9.28
N GLN A 15 -1.77 -4.98 10.27
CA GLN A 15 -1.25 -3.94 11.15
C GLN A 15 -0.44 -2.89 10.40
N LYS A 16 0.42 -3.32 9.48
CA LYS A 16 1.20 -2.41 8.63
C LYS A 16 0.30 -1.57 7.75
N ALA A 17 -0.72 -2.17 7.14
CA ALA A 17 -1.68 -1.45 6.31
C ALA A 17 -2.46 -0.41 7.13
N ALA A 18 -2.86 -0.75 8.34
CA ALA A 18 -3.55 0.17 9.24
C ALA A 18 -2.67 1.36 9.62
N ALA A 19 -1.39 1.09 9.92
CA ALA A 19 -0.43 2.15 10.24
C ALA A 19 -0.23 3.10 9.06
N ILE A 20 -0.09 2.57 7.85
CA ILE A 20 0.04 3.38 6.63
C ILE A 20 -1.23 4.21 6.41
N ARG A 21 -2.40 3.60 6.55
CA ARG A 21 -3.67 4.31 6.38
C ARG A 21 -3.80 5.45 7.39
N ASN A 22 -3.45 5.20 8.65
CA ASN A 22 -3.48 6.24 9.68
C ASN A 22 -2.52 7.37 9.37
N MET A 23 -1.31 7.04 8.94
CA MET A 23 -0.33 8.05 8.52
C MET A 23 -0.85 8.91 7.38
N CYS A 24 -1.47 8.29 6.37
CA CYS A 24 -2.00 9.01 5.20
C CYS A 24 -3.15 9.94 5.55
N GLN A 25 -3.81 9.74 6.68
CA GLN A 25 -4.89 10.60 7.14
C GLN A 25 -4.41 11.79 7.98
N THR A 26 -3.14 11.84 8.32
CA THR A 26 -2.61 12.96 9.11
C THR A 26 -2.50 14.22 8.27
N PRO A 27 -2.70 15.40 8.89
CA PRO A 27 -2.50 16.67 8.18
C PRO A 27 -1.07 16.83 7.64
N GLY A 28 -0.08 16.36 8.39
CA GLY A 28 1.32 16.42 7.97
C GLY A 28 1.60 15.63 6.71
N PHE A 29 1.02 14.43 6.60
CA PHE A 29 1.16 13.62 5.39
C PHE A 29 0.51 14.28 4.19
N LYS A 30 -0.66 14.90 4.37
CA LYS A 30 -1.36 15.60 3.29
C LYS A 30 -0.53 16.77 2.76
N VAL A 31 0.10 17.53 3.66
CA VAL A 31 0.99 18.62 3.25
C VAL A 31 2.18 18.09 2.45
N LEU A 32 2.77 16.98 2.91
CA LEU A 32 3.89 16.34 2.22
C LEU A 32 3.47 15.84 0.84
N GLN A 33 2.31 15.20 0.74
CA GLN A 33 1.75 14.71 -0.50
C GLN A 33 1.54 15.83 -1.50
N GLU A 34 0.93 16.93 -1.08
CA GLU A 34 0.71 18.11 -1.93
C GLU A 34 2.04 18.69 -2.42
N ALA A 35 3.05 18.76 -1.54
CA ALA A 35 4.36 19.25 -1.91
C ALA A 35 5.04 18.39 -2.97
N PHE A 36 4.94 17.07 -2.84
CA PHE A 36 5.46 16.14 -3.84
C PHE A 36 4.71 16.23 -5.17
N GLU A 37 3.39 16.29 -5.13
CA GLU A 37 2.56 16.42 -6.34
C GLU A 37 2.91 17.71 -7.10
N GLU A 38 3.15 18.79 -6.37
CA GLU A 38 3.58 20.05 -6.96
C GLU A 38 4.94 19.91 -7.64
N LYS A 39 5.89 19.22 -7.00
CA LYS A 39 7.20 18.96 -7.60
C LYS A 39 7.09 18.12 -8.86
N VAL A 40 6.25 17.09 -8.85
CA VAL A 40 5.99 16.24 -10.00
C VAL A 40 5.40 17.06 -11.15
N ARG A 41 4.44 17.92 -10.85
CA ARG A 41 3.81 18.77 -11.86
C ARG A 41 4.81 19.71 -12.49
N LYS A 42 5.65 20.37 -11.67
CA LYS A 42 6.70 21.28 -12.17
C LYS A 42 7.74 20.54 -13.00
N ALA A 43 8.16 19.37 -12.55
CA ALA A 43 9.11 18.54 -13.29
C ALA A 43 8.54 18.09 -14.64
N THR A 44 7.27 17.68 -14.66
CA THR A 44 6.59 17.28 -15.88
C THR A 44 6.52 18.43 -16.88
N LYS A 45 6.21 19.64 -16.42
CA LYS A 45 6.20 20.82 -17.28
C LYS A 45 7.58 21.09 -17.88
N LYS A 46 8.64 20.99 -17.08
CA LYS A 46 10.01 21.21 -17.55
C LYS A 46 10.43 20.18 -18.60
N ILE A 47 10.03 18.92 -18.43
CA ILE A 47 10.34 17.86 -19.41
C ILE A 47 9.75 18.19 -20.77
N LEU A 48 8.59 18.85 -20.81
CA LEU A 48 7.92 19.24 -22.04
C LEU A 48 8.46 20.51 -22.68
N ASP A 49 9.34 21.24 -21.99
CA ASP A 49 9.94 22.45 -22.52
C ASP A 49 10.98 22.10 -23.60
N PRO A 50 10.88 22.67 -24.81
CA PRO A 50 11.85 22.40 -25.88
C PRO A 50 13.28 22.83 -25.55
N ALA A 51 13.46 23.76 -24.62
CA ALA A 51 14.79 24.28 -24.24
C ALA A 51 15.52 23.39 -23.24
N VAL A 52 14.84 22.36 -22.68
CA VAL A 52 15.44 21.49 -21.68
C VAL A 52 16.47 20.54 -22.32
N THR A 53 17.58 20.31 -21.65
CA THR A 53 18.63 19.39 -22.12
C THR A 53 18.27 17.95 -21.78
N ASP A 54 18.89 16.99 -22.47
CA ASP A 54 18.68 15.54 -22.18
C ASP A 54 19.12 15.19 -20.78
N GLU A 55 20.18 15.81 -20.26
CA GLU A 55 20.65 15.59 -18.88
C GLU A 55 19.61 16.07 -17.88
N GLU A 56 19.02 17.24 -18.12
CA GLU A 56 17.97 17.79 -17.27
C GLU A 56 16.73 16.90 -17.28
N ILE A 57 16.35 16.39 -18.45
CA ILE A 57 15.23 15.45 -18.60
C ILE A 57 15.47 14.20 -17.77
N SER A 58 16.67 13.62 -17.82
CA SER A 58 17.01 12.42 -17.05
C SER A 58 16.91 12.68 -15.55
N SER A 59 17.40 13.83 -15.09
CA SER A 59 17.31 14.22 -13.68
C SER A 59 15.86 14.40 -13.24
N LEU A 60 15.05 15.08 -14.05
CA LEU A 60 13.63 15.30 -13.74
C LEU A 60 12.84 14.01 -13.72
N ARG A 61 13.11 13.09 -14.64
CA ARG A 61 12.48 11.76 -14.65
C ARG A 61 12.79 10.98 -13.39
N ARG A 62 14.02 11.05 -12.88
CA ARG A 62 14.40 10.42 -11.62
C ARG A 62 13.60 10.97 -10.46
N GLN A 63 13.42 12.28 -10.39
CA GLN A 63 12.65 12.94 -9.33
C GLN A 63 11.20 12.49 -9.34
N VAL A 64 10.57 12.44 -10.53
CA VAL A 64 9.20 11.95 -10.69
C VAL A 64 9.11 10.48 -10.31
N SER A 65 10.08 9.67 -10.74
CA SER A 65 10.12 8.24 -10.49
C SER A 65 10.16 7.91 -9.00
N VAL A 66 10.93 8.66 -8.21
CA VAL A 66 11.00 8.45 -6.75
C VAL A 66 9.63 8.59 -6.11
N TRP A 67 8.87 9.62 -6.48
CA TRP A 67 7.54 9.84 -5.92
C TRP A 67 6.55 8.73 -6.35
N VAL A 68 6.57 8.37 -7.63
CA VAL A 68 5.73 7.29 -8.15
C VAL A 68 6.00 5.97 -7.42
N GLU A 69 7.27 5.66 -7.15
CA GLU A 69 7.67 4.48 -6.40
C GLU A 69 7.13 4.51 -4.96
N ILE A 70 7.18 5.65 -4.30
CA ILE A 70 6.64 5.82 -2.94
C ILE A 70 5.13 5.58 -2.94
N GLU A 71 4.39 6.20 -3.86
CA GLU A 71 2.94 6.01 -3.96
C GLU A 71 2.59 4.54 -4.21
N LYS A 72 3.33 3.89 -5.10
CA LYS A 72 3.13 2.48 -5.41
C LYS A 72 3.35 1.61 -4.19
N LEU A 73 4.41 1.89 -3.43
CA LEU A 73 4.72 1.16 -2.21
C LEU A 73 3.59 1.29 -1.18
N LEU A 74 3.06 2.49 -0.98
CA LEU A 74 1.95 2.73 -0.07
C LEU A 74 0.70 1.95 -0.49
N LYS A 75 0.37 1.98 -1.77
CA LYS A 75 -0.76 1.22 -2.31
C LYS A 75 -0.58 -0.28 -2.16
N ASP A 76 0.62 -0.78 -2.44
CA ASP A 76 0.93 -2.21 -2.32
C ASP A 76 0.78 -2.69 -0.88
N LEU A 77 1.25 -1.90 0.08
CA LEU A 77 1.11 -2.24 1.50
C LEU A 77 -0.36 -2.26 1.93
N MET A 78 -1.16 -1.29 1.49
CA MET A 78 -2.58 -1.26 1.80
C MET A 78 -3.34 -2.43 1.14
N THR A 79 -3.04 -2.73 -0.12
CA THR A 79 -3.63 -3.85 -0.86
C THR A 79 -3.28 -5.18 -0.19
N LYS A 80 -2.01 -5.36 0.20
CA LYS A 80 -1.55 -6.56 0.88
C LYS A 80 -2.27 -6.76 2.22
N GLY A 81 -2.50 -5.67 2.96
CA GLY A 81 -3.27 -5.69 4.19
C GLY A 81 -4.71 -6.10 3.96
N GLU A 82 -5.35 -5.57 2.92
CA GLU A 82 -6.73 -5.92 2.57
C GLU A 82 -6.87 -7.38 2.17
N LEU A 83 -5.96 -7.89 1.34
CA LEU A 83 -5.95 -9.30 0.96
C LEU A 83 -5.71 -10.20 2.16
N SER A 84 -4.82 -9.80 3.06
CA SER A 84 -4.53 -10.54 4.28
C SER A 84 -5.74 -10.60 5.20
N LYS A 85 -6.50 -9.51 5.30
CA LYS A 85 -7.73 -9.46 6.07
C LYS A 85 -8.77 -10.44 5.54
N ARG A 86 -8.95 -10.48 4.22
CA ARG A 86 -9.86 -11.43 3.58
C ARG A 86 -9.44 -12.88 3.82
N ALA A 87 -8.14 -13.15 3.70
CA ALA A 87 -7.61 -14.49 3.94
C ALA A 87 -7.83 -14.92 5.39
N LEU A 88 -7.60 -14.01 6.35
CA LEU A 88 -7.82 -14.28 7.76
C LEU A 88 -9.31 -14.55 8.06
N GLU A 89 -10.20 -13.75 7.51
CA GLU A 89 -11.64 -13.94 7.64
C GLU A 89 -12.08 -15.30 7.09
N ASN A 90 -11.52 -15.72 5.95
CA ASN A 90 -11.81 -17.02 5.36
C ASN A 90 -11.33 -18.17 6.25
N ILE A 91 -10.14 -18.05 6.84
CA ILE A 91 -9.61 -19.05 7.77
C ILE A 91 -10.50 -19.16 8.99
N GLN A 92 -10.92 -18.04 9.57
CA GLN A 92 -11.81 -18.00 10.72
C GLN A 92 -13.19 -18.60 10.40
N ALA A 93 -13.72 -18.30 9.23
CA ALA A 93 -14.99 -18.83 8.79
C ALA A 93 -14.93 -20.35 8.63
N LEU A 94 -13.86 -20.89 8.06
CA LEU A 94 -13.66 -22.33 7.93
C LEU A 94 -13.56 -23.01 9.29
N ASN A 95 -12.85 -22.42 10.23
CA ASN A 95 -12.72 -22.97 11.58
C ASN A 95 -14.04 -22.96 12.34
N GLN A 96 -14.87 -21.96 12.13
CA GLN A 96 -16.19 -21.85 12.76
C GLN A 96 -17.19 -22.82 12.12
N THR A 97 -17.13 -23.00 10.81
CA THR A 97 -18.08 -23.83 10.07
C THR A 97 -17.92 -25.31 10.37
N SER A 98 -16.69 -25.80 10.50
CA SER A 98 -16.41 -27.22 10.75
C SER A 98 -17.08 -27.76 12.03
N PRO A 99 -16.97 -27.11 13.20
CA PRO A 99 -17.63 -27.56 14.39
C PRO A 99 -19.17 -27.57 14.28
N GLU A 100 -19.73 -26.57 13.63
CA GLU A 100 -21.17 -26.45 13.44
C GLU A 100 -21.73 -27.61 12.60
N VAL A 101 -21.04 -27.96 11.52
CA VAL A 101 -21.45 -29.09 10.67
C VAL A 101 -21.42 -30.39 11.46
N SER A 102 -20.41 -30.63 12.27
CA SER A 102 -20.32 -31.82 13.13
C SER A 102 -21.45 -31.89 14.13
N ASP A 103 -21.77 -30.78 14.74
CA ASP A 103 -22.85 -30.70 15.73
C ASP A 103 -24.21 -30.99 15.09
N LYS A 104 -24.46 -30.55 13.88
CA LYS A 104 -25.69 -30.77 13.16
C LYS A 104 -25.86 -32.22 12.74
N GLU A 105 -24.79 -32.91 12.44
CA GLU A 105 -24.82 -34.32 12.06
C GLU A 105 -25.12 -35.21 13.26
N ASN A 106 -24.80 -34.77 14.44
CA ASN A 106 -25.06 -35.51 15.68
C ASN A 106 -26.45 -35.26 16.20
#